data_74d39fe437a4baf772b154af592d53bb
#
_entry.id   74d39fe437a4baf772b154af592d53bb
#
_cell.length_a   1.000
_cell.length_b   1.000
_cell.length_c   1.000
_cell.angle_alpha   90.00
_cell.angle_beta   90.00
_cell.angle_gamma   90.00
#
_symmetry.space_group_name_H-M   'P 1'
#
loop_
_entity.id
_entity.type
_entity.pdbx_description
1 polymer ?
#
loop_
_entity_poly.entity_id
_entity_poly.type
_entity_poly.pdbx_seq_one_letter_code
_entity_poly.pdbx_strand_id
1 'polypeptide(L)'
;MKIAVIRSRSLVINNLEKYLPKDVDEIVSGGAIGIDRCAKEYAIRNNITLREFLPEHNKFGRSAPLKRNIEIIEYSDSVLAFFDGHSHGTLFVIKKCKEIKKPIKIFIKK
;
A
#
# COMPACT_ATOMS: atom_id res chain seq x y z
N MET A 1 -2.54 14.91 0.62
CA MET A 1 -2.92 13.67 1.31
C MET A 1 -2.01 12.52 0.89
N LYS A 2 -1.49 11.79 1.84
CA LYS A 2 -0.62 10.63 1.61
C LYS A 2 -1.47 9.37 1.62
N ILE A 3 -1.48 8.64 0.51
CA ILE A 3 -2.30 7.43 0.36
C ILE A 3 -1.40 6.22 0.21
N ALA A 4 -1.53 5.26 1.12
CA ALA A 4 -0.83 4.00 0.99
C ALA A 4 -1.61 3.05 0.09
N VAL A 5 -0.90 2.33 -0.78
CA VAL A 5 -1.50 1.33 -1.64
C VAL A 5 -0.90 -0.03 -1.26
N ILE A 6 -1.75 -0.90 -0.76
CA ILE A 6 -1.37 -2.25 -0.31
C ILE A 6 -2.07 -3.25 -1.22
N ARG A 7 -1.35 -4.28 -1.61
CA ARG A 7 -1.85 -5.26 -2.57
C ARG A 7 -1.45 -6.68 -2.17
N SER A 8 -2.39 -7.62 -2.31
CA SER A 8 -2.08 -9.04 -2.25
C SER A 8 -1.24 -9.44 -3.46
N ARG A 9 -0.25 -10.31 -3.27
CA ARG A 9 0.71 -10.68 -4.32
C ARG A 9 0.06 -11.27 -5.57
N SER A 10 -1.06 -11.95 -5.41
CA SER A 10 -1.77 -12.59 -6.52
C SER A 10 -2.52 -11.60 -7.41
N LEU A 11 -2.62 -10.33 -7.00
CA LEU A 11 -3.42 -9.34 -7.71
C LEU A 11 -2.55 -8.42 -8.56
N VAL A 12 -3.08 -8.04 -9.73
CA VAL A 12 -2.49 -7.01 -10.58
C VAL A 12 -3.53 -5.91 -10.76
N ILE A 13 -3.15 -4.68 -10.41
CA ILE A 13 -4.06 -3.54 -10.50
C ILE A 13 -3.57 -2.61 -11.61
N ASN A 14 -4.36 -2.47 -12.66
CA ASN A 14 -3.99 -1.67 -13.83
C ASN A 14 -4.60 -0.27 -13.84
N ASN A 15 -5.67 -0.05 -13.07
CA ASN A 15 -6.44 1.20 -13.11
C ASN A 15 -6.40 1.89 -11.75
N LEU A 16 -5.20 2.12 -11.24
CA LEU A 16 -5.03 2.70 -9.90
C LEU A 16 -5.69 4.06 -9.77
N GLU A 17 -5.71 4.85 -10.85
CA GLU A 17 -6.30 6.18 -10.86
C GLU A 17 -7.79 6.18 -10.53
N LYS A 18 -8.49 5.07 -10.76
CA LYS A 18 -9.92 4.97 -10.43
C LYS A 18 -10.16 4.95 -8.93
N TYR A 19 -9.16 4.57 -8.16
CA TYR A 19 -9.29 4.37 -6.72
C TYR A 19 -8.70 5.50 -5.90
N LEU A 20 -7.89 6.36 -6.51
CA LEU A 20 -7.20 7.43 -5.80
C LEU A 20 -8.04 8.70 -5.75
N PRO A 21 -8.08 9.39 -4.60
CA PRO A 21 -8.75 10.68 -4.51
C PRO A 21 -7.99 11.74 -5.31
N LYS A 22 -8.69 12.81 -5.70
CA LYS A 22 -8.10 13.89 -6.50
C LYS A 22 -7.06 14.70 -5.74
N ASP A 23 -7.15 14.71 -4.41
CA ASP A 23 -6.25 15.49 -3.56
C ASP A 23 -5.02 14.70 -3.09
N VAL A 24 -4.71 13.56 -3.74
CA VAL A 24 -3.52 12.80 -3.39
C VAL A 24 -2.27 13.55 -3.84
N ASP A 25 -1.31 13.76 -2.92
CA ASP A 25 -0.03 14.38 -3.24
C ASP A 25 1.12 13.38 -3.16
N GLU A 26 0.93 12.29 -2.45
CA GLU A 26 1.97 11.30 -2.28
C GLU A 26 1.36 9.91 -2.23
N ILE A 27 1.94 8.99 -3.00
CA ILE A 27 1.56 7.58 -2.99
C ILE A 27 2.64 6.84 -2.19
N VAL A 28 2.20 6.01 -1.24
CA VAL A 28 3.11 5.26 -0.37
C VAL A 28 2.97 3.78 -0.72
N SER A 29 4.09 3.12 -1.01
CA SER A 29 4.10 1.73 -1.48
C SER A 29 5.20 0.93 -0.79
N GLY A 30 5.03 -0.39 -0.76
CA GLY A 30 6.01 -1.30 -0.17
C GLY A 30 7.01 -1.89 -1.15
N GLY A 31 7.04 -1.43 -2.38
CA GLY A 31 7.98 -1.95 -3.37
C GLY A 31 7.56 -3.27 -3.99
N ALA A 32 6.26 -3.60 -3.97
CA ALA A 32 5.77 -4.86 -4.54
C ALA A 32 5.66 -4.77 -6.07
N ILE A 33 6.10 -5.81 -6.76
CA ILE A 33 6.01 -5.91 -8.21
C ILE A 33 4.54 -5.84 -8.64
N GLY A 34 4.24 -5.10 -9.69
CA GLY A 34 2.88 -4.97 -10.22
C GLY A 34 2.22 -3.68 -9.82
N ILE A 35 1.87 -3.51 -8.55
CA ILE A 35 1.29 -2.24 -8.08
C ILE A 35 2.32 -1.13 -8.12
N ASP A 36 3.58 -1.43 -7.82
CA ASP A 36 4.64 -0.44 -7.90
C ASP A 36 4.75 0.20 -9.26
N ARG A 37 4.70 -0.62 -10.31
CA ARG A 37 4.80 -0.12 -11.67
C ARG A 37 3.62 0.81 -11.97
N CYS A 38 2.42 0.40 -11.62
CA CYS A 38 1.22 1.18 -11.83
C CYS A 38 1.28 2.49 -11.04
N ALA A 39 1.69 2.42 -9.78
CA ALA A 39 1.83 3.60 -8.91
C ALA A 39 2.91 4.54 -9.44
N LYS A 40 4.04 4.00 -9.90
CA LYS A 40 5.11 4.82 -10.47
C LYS A 40 4.66 5.56 -11.71
N GLU A 41 3.98 4.87 -12.63
CA GLU A 41 3.49 5.48 -13.86
C GLU A 41 2.48 6.58 -13.55
N TYR A 42 1.56 6.31 -12.63
CA TYR A 42 0.56 7.29 -12.24
C TYR A 42 1.21 8.51 -11.59
N ALA A 43 2.16 8.28 -10.69
CA ALA A 43 2.85 9.37 -9.98
C ALA A 43 3.62 10.26 -10.95
N ILE A 44 4.36 9.65 -11.89
CA ILE A 44 5.13 10.40 -12.88
C ILE A 44 4.19 11.25 -13.76
N ARG A 45 3.10 10.63 -14.22
CA ARG A 45 2.15 11.29 -15.12
C ARG A 45 1.45 12.47 -14.46
N ASN A 46 1.23 12.42 -13.15
CA ASN A 46 0.44 13.42 -12.42
C ASN A 46 1.27 14.26 -11.47
N ASN A 47 2.59 14.20 -11.56
CA ASN A 47 3.51 14.94 -10.68
C ASN A 47 3.26 14.68 -9.20
N ILE A 48 2.99 13.41 -8.86
CA ILE A 48 2.75 12.97 -7.50
C ILE A 48 4.02 12.30 -6.97
N THR A 49 4.38 12.59 -5.73
CA THR A 49 5.54 11.95 -5.10
C THR A 49 5.24 10.48 -4.81
N LEU A 50 6.18 9.60 -5.14
CA LEU A 50 6.10 8.20 -4.78
C LEU A 50 7.11 7.91 -3.69
N ARG A 51 6.63 7.40 -2.55
CA ARG A 51 7.52 6.98 -1.46
C ARG A 51 7.40 5.48 -1.28
N GLU A 52 8.54 4.81 -1.31
CA GLU A 52 8.60 3.37 -1.15
C GLU A 52 9.30 3.02 0.16
N PHE A 53 8.67 2.13 0.95
CA PHE A 53 9.26 1.57 2.15
C PHE A 53 9.63 0.12 1.86
N LEU A 54 10.92 -0.16 1.76
CA LEU A 54 11.39 -1.51 1.47
C LEU A 54 11.64 -2.27 2.77
N PRO A 55 11.39 -3.59 2.79
CA PRO A 55 11.67 -4.37 4.00
C PRO A 55 13.17 -4.45 4.26
N GLU A 56 13.56 -4.18 5.50
CA GLU A 56 14.96 -4.20 5.92
C GLU A 56 15.31 -5.56 6.53
N HIS A 57 15.50 -6.57 5.67
CA HIS A 57 15.77 -7.93 6.12
C HIS A 57 17.05 -8.05 6.95
N ASN A 58 18.06 -7.25 6.66
CA ASN A 58 19.32 -7.25 7.42
C ASN A 58 19.13 -6.81 8.86
N LYS A 59 18.12 -5.97 9.11
CA LYS A 59 17.86 -5.43 10.45
C LYS A 59 16.81 -6.23 11.21
N PHE A 60 15.75 -6.67 10.52
CA PHE A 60 14.59 -7.28 11.16
C PHE A 60 14.35 -8.75 10.77
N GLY A 61 15.15 -9.31 9.85
CA GLY A 61 14.98 -10.68 9.45
C GLY A 61 13.61 -11.00 8.89
N ARG A 62 12.97 -12.04 9.40
CA ARG A 62 11.66 -12.49 8.92
C ARG A 62 10.53 -11.50 9.22
N SER A 63 10.70 -10.65 10.22
CA SER A 63 9.67 -9.66 10.56
C SER A 63 9.77 -8.39 9.74
N ALA A 64 10.74 -8.27 8.83
CA ALA A 64 10.94 -7.07 8.03
C ALA A 64 9.71 -6.64 7.23
N PRO A 65 8.97 -7.54 6.54
CA PRO A 65 7.77 -7.12 5.83
C PRO A 65 6.69 -6.54 6.75
N LEU A 66 6.51 -7.11 7.94
CA LEU A 66 5.53 -6.61 8.90
C LEU A 66 5.95 -5.25 9.46
N LYS A 67 7.23 -5.08 9.77
CA LYS A 67 7.75 -3.80 10.24
C LYS A 67 7.58 -2.71 9.20
N ARG A 68 7.88 -3.04 7.94
CA ARG A 68 7.69 -2.14 6.81
C ARG A 68 6.23 -1.73 6.67
N ASN A 69 5.30 -2.68 6.81
CA ASN A 69 3.86 -2.38 6.71
C ASN A 69 3.39 -1.45 7.82
N ILE A 70 3.91 -1.60 9.03
CA ILE A 70 3.59 -0.69 10.14
C ILE A 70 4.05 0.73 9.81
N GLU A 71 5.27 0.87 9.27
CA GLU A 71 5.80 2.17 8.87
C GLU A 71 4.93 2.84 7.82
N ILE A 72 4.47 2.06 6.82
CA ILE A 72 3.59 2.56 5.78
C ILE A 72 2.29 3.10 6.38
N ILE A 73 1.68 2.33 7.27
CA ILE A 73 0.41 2.70 7.90
C ILE A 73 0.56 3.98 8.72
N GLU A 74 1.61 4.05 9.51
CA GLU A 74 1.84 5.22 10.37
C GLU A 74 2.15 6.48 9.58
N TYR A 75 2.87 6.34 8.47
CA TYR A 75 3.26 7.47 7.63
C TYR A 75 2.10 8.04 6.82
N SER A 76 1.15 7.21 6.43
CA SER A 76 0.09 7.57 5.49
C SER A 76 -1.13 8.16 6.18
N ASP A 77 -1.89 8.98 5.46
CA ASP A 77 -3.15 9.53 5.95
C ASP A 77 -4.30 8.54 5.82
N SER A 78 -4.27 7.73 4.77
CA SER A 78 -5.25 6.65 4.60
C SER A 78 -4.64 5.54 3.75
N VAL A 79 -5.34 4.40 3.70
CA VAL A 79 -4.86 3.18 3.04
C VAL A 79 -5.89 2.66 2.05
N LEU A 80 -5.43 2.26 0.87
CA LEU A 80 -6.22 1.47 -0.07
C LEU A 80 -5.65 0.06 -0.07
N ALA A 81 -6.49 -0.92 0.28
CA ALA A 81 -6.05 -2.32 0.34
C ALA A 81 -6.76 -3.15 -0.72
N PHE A 82 -5.99 -3.74 -1.63
CA PHE A 82 -6.51 -4.65 -2.64
C PHE A 82 -6.24 -6.07 -2.16
N PHE A 83 -7.29 -6.75 -1.76
CA PHE A 83 -7.23 -8.02 -1.01
C PHE A 83 -7.80 -9.16 -1.83
N ASP A 84 -7.06 -10.28 -1.90
CA ASP A 84 -7.51 -11.49 -2.59
C ASP A 84 -8.33 -12.43 -1.68
N GLY A 85 -8.50 -12.07 -0.41
CA GLY A 85 -9.20 -12.88 0.57
C GLY A 85 -8.32 -13.85 1.35
N HIS A 86 -7.06 -13.99 0.96
CA HIS A 86 -6.16 -15.02 1.52
C HIS A 86 -4.84 -14.48 2.07
N SER A 87 -4.34 -13.39 1.53
CA SER A 87 -3.00 -12.87 1.85
C SER A 87 -2.89 -12.45 3.31
N HIS A 88 -1.93 -13.04 4.03
CA HIS A 88 -1.69 -12.73 5.44
C HIS A 88 -1.15 -11.31 5.62
N GLY A 89 -0.30 -10.85 4.73
CA GLY A 89 0.28 -9.51 4.81
C GLY A 89 -0.79 -8.42 4.65
N THR A 90 -1.69 -8.58 3.68
CA THR A 90 -2.78 -7.64 3.48
C THR A 90 -3.76 -7.67 4.64
N LEU A 91 -4.07 -8.86 5.14
CA LEU A 91 -4.94 -9.01 6.30
C LEU A 91 -4.35 -8.32 7.55
N PHE A 92 -3.05 -8.44 7.74
CA PHE A 92 -2.35 -7.76 8.83
C PHE A 92 -2.54 -6.23 8.73
N VAL A 93 -2.38 -5.67 7.53
CA VAL A 93 -2.57 -4.23 7.32
C VAL A 93 -4.01 -3.81 7.64
N ILE A 94 -4.98 -4.60 7.19
CA ILE A 94 -6.39 -4.32 7.45
C ILE A 94 -6.67 -4.29 8.95
N LYS A 95 -6.21 -5.31 9.68
CA LYS A 95 -6.39 -5.39 11.11
C LYS A 95 -5.71 -4.25 11.86
N LYS A 96 -4.48 -3.91 11.45
CA LYS A 96 -3.73 -2.83 12.10
C LYS A 96 -4.40 -1.48 11.90
N CYS A 97 -4.89 -1.22 10.69
CA CYS A 97 -5.61 0.03 10.41
C CYS A 97 -6.85 0.16 11.28
N LYS A 98 -7.60 -0.93 11.44
CA LYS A 98 -8.79 -0.93 12.31
C LYS A 98 -8.43 -0.70 13.77
N GLU A 99 -7.34 -1.31 14.21
CA GLU A 99 -6.86 -1.18 15.59
C GLU A 99 -6.50 0.28 15.93
N ILE A 100 -5.79 0.97 15.06
CA ILE A 100 -5.37 2.35 15.31
C ILE A 100 -6.31 3.39 14.70
N LYS A 101 -7.43 2.96 14.17
CA LYS A 101 -8.46 3.83 13.56
C LYS A 101 -7.94 4.62 12.35
N LYS A 102 -7.04 4.01 11.59
CA LYS A 102 -6.56 4.61 10.33
C LYS A 102 -7.62 4.40 9.25
N PRO A 103 -8.02 5.44 8.49
CA PRO A 103 -8.96 5.27 7.39
C PRO A 103 -8.43 4.27 6.36
N ILE A 104 -9.26 3.31 5.99
CA ILE A 104 -8.90 2.28 5.02
C ILE A 104 -10.09 1.92 4.15
N LYS A 105 -9.84 1.77 2.85
CA LYS A 105 -10.81 1.22 1.90
C LYS A 105 -10.28 -0.12 1.44
N ILE A 106 -11.14 -1.13 1.49
CA ILE A 106 -10.77 -2.51 1.14
C ILE A 106 -11.50 -2.89 -0.14
N PHE A 107 -10.73 -3.32 -1.14
CA PHE A 107 -11.26 -3.79 -2.41
C PHE A 107 -10.94 -5.27 -2.53
N ILE A 108 -11.96 -6.11 -2.53
CA ILE A 108 -11.77 -7.56 -2.64
C ILE A 108 -11.77 -7.93 -4.12
N LYS A 109 -10.66 -8.51 -4.57
CA LYS A 109 -10.47 -8.94 -5.95
C LYS A 109 -10.19 -10.45 -5.96
N LYS A 110 -10.76 -11.14 -6.90
CA LYS A 110 -10.56 -12.59 -7.02
C LYS A 110 -9.83 -12.95 -8.31
#